data_72bd485f7b1b65a0c540a3bcf1421003
#
_entry.id   72bd485f7b1b65a0c540a3bcf1421003
#
_cell.length_a   1.000
_cell.length_b   1.000
_cell.length_c   1.000
_cell.angle_alpha   90.00
_cell.angle_beta   90.00
_cell.angle_gamma   90.00
#
_symmetry.space_group_name_H-M   'P 1'
#
loop_
_entity.id
_entity.type
_entity.pdbx_description
1 polymer ?
#
loop_
_entity_poly.entity_id
_entity_poly.type
_entity_poly.pdbx_seq_one_letter_code
_entity_poly.pdbx_strand_id
1 'polypeptide(L)'
;MTTLIIRAPLHREAELAWVSSVIFDHWLGLDYRLETHEQSCVEVHVGQKYVRWKDIFLAKADRCWLQPESLPSRDTSLWETPDDALRTSVGQTHLAQIFGDGHFDARSDAVHLPIDITGSIFFLLTRYEEAICGAVLDKHGRFPGRSTVAHRAGLALRPLVDEWVELLWWSLKKMAPQLQRKPRMPKVWVSCDVDAPYSPGSKSWPLAMRQTASDLWNHRSPRQAGRTLLNAVASRLGITRFDPYDTFEWMLNANENSGNRVSFFFLSVLKPAHIDGCYELGEPRISQLMRSILQRGHEIGLHGSYASADQPDKLANELGRLRLAILQAGGDPSRIGGRQHYLRWRMDGTARALNSVELAYDSTLGFPDIAGFRCGTCHTFPIFDLFRSEQLSLWERPLVLMEVTVTSPTYLNHGHGDDARNLMMNLRESCRHFGGEFSVLWHNSNLVDPEARELYKALIQPF
;
A
#
# COMPACT_ATOMS: atom_id res chain seq x y z
N MET A 1 19.90 26.35 -7.81
CA MET A 1 18.50 25.96 -7.55
C MET A 1 17.95 26.89 -6.47
N THR A 2 16.66 27.22 -6.48
CA THR A 2 16.08 28.12 -5.46
C THR A 2 15.81 27.28 -4.21
N THR A 3 16.52 27.56 -3.11
CA THR A 3 16.27 26.89 -1.82
C THR A 3 15.05 27.52 -1.16
N LEU A 4 14.07 26.68 -0.78
CA LEU A 4 12.91 27.09 0.00
C LEU A 4 13.31 27.29 1.47
N ILE A 5 12.63 28.21 2.15
CA ILE A 5 12.72 28.34 3.61
C ILE A 5 11.35 27.96 4.19
N ILE A 6 11.33 26.88 4.97
CA ILE A 6 10.12 26.45 5.66
C ILE A 6 10.22 26.93 7.10
N ARG A 7 9.33 27.83 7.48
CA ARG A 7 9.21 28.34 8.85
C ARG A 7 8.04 27.70 9.55
N ALA A 8 8.28 27.15 10.73
CA ALA A 8 7.27 26.43 11.47
C ALA A 8 7.40 26.61 12.98
N PRO A 9 6.35 26.33 13.77
CA PRO A 9 6.39 26.39 15.23
C PRO A 9 7.45 25.47 15.83
N LEU A 10 7.99 25.87 16.99
CA LEU A 10 8.96 25.07 17.75
C LEU A 10 8.23 24.02 18.60
N HIS A 11 7.62 23.03 17.96
CA HIS A 11 7.08 21.84 18.60
C HIS A 11 7.03 20.71 17.58
N ARG A 12 7.13 19.48 18.06
CA ARG A 12 7.09 18.29 17.18
C ARG A 12 8.08 18.35 16.03
N GLU A 13 9.33 18.75 16.33
CA GLU A 13 10.38 19.00 15.34
C GLU A 13 10.69 17.76 14.48
N ALA A 14 10.73 16.56 15.09
CA ALA A 14 11.02 15.33 14.37
C ALA A 14 9.91 14.98 13.37
N GLU A 15 8.66 15.16 13.78
CA GLU A 15 7.47 14.94 12.96
C GLU A 15 7.40 15.92 11.79
N LEU A 16 7.65 17.19 12.07
CA LEU A 16 7.69 18.25 11.06
C LEU A 16 8.83 18.04 10.07
N ALA A 17 10.03 17.72 10.56
CA ALA A 17 11.19 17.45 9.72
C ALA A 17 10.93 16.27 8.78
N TRP A 18 10.36 15.19 9.33
CA TRP A 18 10.03 14.02 8.55
C TRP A 18 8.97 14.31 7.45
N VAL A 19 7.84 14.92 7.79
CA VAL A 19 6.79 15.21 6.80
C VAL A 19 7.28 16.21 5.75
N SER A 20 8.10 17.17 6.14
CA SER A 20 8.74 18.11 5.21
C SER A 20 9.70 17.40 4.26
N SER A 21 10.51 16.47 4.76
CA SER A 21 11.38 15.65 3.91
C SER A 21 10.59 14.82 2.90
N VAL A 22 9.51 14.18 3.34
CA VAL A 22 8.63 13.41 2.43
C VAL A 22 8.08 14.29 1.31
N ILE A 23 7.54 15.46 1.66
CA ILE A 23 6.90 16.36 0.69
C ILE A 23 7.93 17.00 -0.24
N PHE A 24 8.91 17.71 0.35
CA PHE A 24 9.76 18.63 -0.43
C PHE A 24 10.94 17.91 -1.08
N ASP A 25 11.64 17.01 -0.36
CA ASP A 25 12.79 16.29 -0.90
C ASP A 25 12.36 15.07 -1.70
N HIS A 26 11.66 14.11 -1.08
CA HIS A 26 11.37 12.82 -1.76
C HIS A 26 10.39 12.97 -2.91
N TRP A 27 9.30 13.73 -2.74
CA TRP A 27 8.22 13.80 -3.74
C TRP A 27 8.34 14.97 -4.71
N LEU A 28 8.69 16.18 -4.22
CA LEU A 28 8.82 17.36 -5.08
C LEU A 28 10.26 17.56 -5.61
N GLY A 29 11.27 17.03 -4.93
CA GLY A 29 12.68 17.19 -5.31
C GLY A 29 13.14 18.63 -5.21
N LEU A 30 12.74 19.32 -4.14
CA LEU A 30 13.05 20.73 -3.88
C LEU A 30 14.01 20.84 -2.69
N ASP A 31 15.08 21.61 -2.85
CA ASP A 31 15.97 21.97 -1.76
C ASP A 31 15.26 22.89 -0.77
N TYR A 32 15.37 22.62 0.53
CA TYR A 32 14.76 23.45 1.55
C TYR A 32 15.62 23.53 2.83
N ARG A 33 15.30 24.51 3.69
CA ARG A 33 15.79 24.65 5.07
C ARG A 33 14.61 24.81 6.00
N LEU A 34 14.68 24.18 7.17
CA LEU A 34 13.74 24.39 8.25
C LEU A 34 14.23 25.49 9.16
N GLU A 35 13.38 26.45 9.47
CA GLU A 35 13.57 27.51 10.46
C GLU A 35 12.39 27.51 11.43
N THR A 36 12.61 27.87 12.67
CA THR A 36 11.57 27.94 13.69
C THR A 36 11.07 29.38 13.87
N HIS A 37 9.81 29.54 14.27
CA HIS A 37 9.22 30.80 14.68
C HIS A 37 8.11 30.58 15.73
N GLU A 38 7.59 31.66 16.33
CA GLU A 38 6.60 31.60 17.42
C GLU A 38 5.15 31.60 16.95
N GLN A 39 4.89 31.73 15.63
CA GLN A 39 3.53 31.78 15.10
C GLN A 39 2.93 30.36 14.97
N SER A 40 1.62 30.23 15.13
CA SER A 40 0.90 28.96 14.99
C SER A 40 0.54 28.64 13.51
N CYS A 41 1.52 28.71 12.62
CA CYS A 41 1.36 28.42 11.19
C CYS A 41 2.67 27.85 10.62
N VAL A 42 2.58 27.18 9.50
CA VAL A 42 3.72 26.80 8.67
C VAL A 42 3.76 27.69 7.45
N GLU A 43 4.93 28.23 7.12
CA GLU A 43 5.16 29.08 5.97
C GLU A 43 6.27 28.49 5.08
N VAL A 44 6.03 28.46 3.77
CA VAL A 44 7.01 28.07 2.76
C VAL A 44 7.39 29.28 1.93
N HIS A 45 8.56 29.84 2.19
CA HIS A 45 9.08 31.04 1.53
C HIS A 45 9.84 30.71 0.25
N VAL A 46 9.57 31.49 -0.79
CA VAL A 46 10.34 31.56 -2.04
C VAL A 46 10.74 33.01 -2.26
N GLY A 47 11.93 33.37 -1.78
CA GLY A 47 12.35 34.79 -1.69
C GLY A 47 11.46 35.55 -0.70
N GLN A 48 10.80 36.62 -1.17
CA GLN A 48 9.89 37.43 -0.33
C GLN A 48 8.44 36.95 -0.35
N LYS A 49 8.10 36.02 -1.23
CA LYS A 49 6.75 35.45 -1.35
C LYS A 49 6.64 34.16 -0.56
N TYR A 50 5.44 33.83 -0.11
CA TYR A 50 5.23 32.63 0.68
C TYR A 50 3.85 31.98 0.47
N VAL A 51 3.80 30.67 0.79
CA VAL A 51 2.57 29.89 0.98
C VAL A 51 2.47 29.53 2.44
N ARG A 52 1.31 29.74 3.09
CA ARG A 52 1.14 29.40 4.49
C ARG A 52 -0.18 28.67 4.78
N TRP A 53 -0.19 27.92 5.87
CA TRP A 53 -1.37 27.31 6.46
C TRP A 53 -1.25 27.29 7.98
N LYS A 54 -2.37 27.16 8.66
CA LYS A 54 -2.41 27.06 10.10
C LYS A 54 -1.92 25.70 10.57
N ASP A 55 -1.05 25.64 11.54
CA ASP A 55 -0.66 24.42 12.21
C ASP A 55 -1.74 24.04 13.24
N ILE A 56 -2.52 23.00 12.94
CA ILE A 56 -3.65 22.58 13.76
C ILE A 56 -3.38 21.23 14.40
N PHE A 57 -2.98 20.25 13.58
CA PHE A 57 -2.80 18.89 14.07
C PHE A 57 -1.57 18.76 14.99
N LEU A 58 -0.38 19.20 14.53
CA LEU A 58 0.83 19.05 15.33
C LEU A 58 0.76 19.88 16.60
N ALA A 59 0.22 21.09 16.55
CA ALA A 59 -0.02 21.93 17.73
C ALA A 59 -0.99 21.28 18.73
N LYS A 60 -2.03 20.59 18.26
CA LYS A 60 -2.96 19.84 19.09
C LYS A 60 -2.30 18.59 19.67
N ALA A 61 -1.63 17.83 18.83
CA ALA A 61 -0.97 16.57 19.17
C ALA A 61 0.19 16.79 20.16
N ASP A 62 0.88 17.92 20.11
CA ASP A 62 1.93 18.26 21.08
C ASP A 62 1.44 18.22 22.53
N ARG A 63 0.20 18.62 22.75
CA ARG A 63 -0.42 18.63 24.08
C ARG A 63 -1.03 17.30 24.48
N CYS A 64 -1.39 16.43 23.55
CA CYS A 64 -2.09 15.17 23.77
C CYS A 64 -1.65 14.08 22.76
N TRP A 65 -0.34 13.86 22.66
CA TRP A 65 0.24 12.89 21.74
C TRP A 65 -0.29 11.49 21.97
N LEU A 66 -0.78 10.84 20.89
CA LEU A 66 -1.37 9.51 20.91
C LEU A 66 -2.56 9.37 21.90
N GLN A 67 -3.24 10.47 22.19
CA GLN A 67 -4.47 10.46 22.99
C GLN A 67 -5.71 10.71 22.10
N PRO A 68 -6.89 10.23 22.48
CA PRO A 68 -8.12 10.45 21.71
C PRO A 68 -8.43 11.91 21.40
N GLU A 69 -8.03 12.83 22.29
CA GLU A 69 -8.21 14.27 22.14
C GLU A 69 -7.45 14.84 20.95
N SER A 70 -6.37 14.18 20.49
CA SER A 70 -5.61 14.60 19.29
C SER A 70 -6.33 14.28 17.97
N LEU A 71 -7.31 13.38 17.98
CA LEU A 71 -8.09 13.04 16.79
C LEU A 71 -8.92 14.24 16.30
N PRO A 72 -9.34 14.23 15.02
CA PRO A 72 -10.23 15.27 14.50
C PRO A 72 -11.49 15.38 15.35
N SER A 73 -11.82 16.61 15.78
CA SER A 73 -12.98 16.87 16.64
C SER A 73 -14.30 17.01 15.86
N ARG A 74 -14.22 17.08 14.54
CA ARG A 74 -15.36 17.27 13.60
C ARG A 74 -15.26 16.25 12.48
N ASP A 75 -16.40 16.05 11.81
CA ASP A 75 -16.41 15.33 10.55
C ASP A 75 -15.56 16.06 9.51
N THR A 76 -14.97 15.31 8.60
CA THR A 76 -14.20 15.84 7.50
C THR A 76 -15.11 16.75 6.66
N SER A 77 -14.73 18.02 6.53
CA SER A 77 -15.41 18.97 5.64
C SER A 77 -14.78 18.95 4.25
N LEU A 78 -15.52 19.51 3.28
CA LEU A 78 -15.06 19.66 1.92
C LEU A 78 -14.88 21.15 1.62
N TRP A 79 -13.73 21.52 1.08
CA TRP A 79 -13.41 22.85 0.63
C TRP A 79 -13.45 22.92 -0.90
N GLU A 80 -14.22 23.85 -1.46
CA GLU A 80 -14.35 24.01 -2.90
C GLU A 80 -13.08 24.65 -3.50
N THR A 81 -12.55 24.04 -4.56
CA THR A 81 -11.35 24.54 -5.24
C THR A 81 -11.64 25.84 -6.00
N PRO A 82 -10.78 26.87 -5.86
CA PRO A 82 -11.08 28.23 -6.32
C PRO A 82 -11.06 28.41 -7.83
N ASP A 83 -10.31 27.61 -8.56
CA ASP A 83 -10.16 27.76 -10.01
C ASP A 83 -10.02 26.43 -10.76
N ASP A 84 -10.22 26.47 -12.08
CA ASP A 84 -10.20 25.30 -12.95
C ASP A 84 -8.79 24.71 -13.11
N ALA A 85 -7.73 25.52 -12.98
CA ALA A 85 -6.36 25.02 -13.06
C ALA A 85 -6.05 24.10 -11.87
N LEU A 86 -6.49 24.49 -10.68
CA LEU A 86 -6.37 23.64 -9.50
C LEU A 86 -7.27 22.40 -9.64
N ARG A 87 -8.53 22.56 -10.07
CA ARG A 87 -9.45 21.41 -10.31
C ARG A 87 -8.84 20.37 -11.24
N THR A 88 -8.22 20.83 -12.31
CA THR A 88 -7.52 19.95 -13.26
C THR A 88 -6.33 19.26 -12.60
N SER A 89 -5.54 19.96 -11.81
CA SER A 89 -4.35 19.43 -11.13
C SER A 89 -4.69 18.37 -10.09
N VAL A 90 -5.72 18.63 -9.28
CA VAL A 90 -6.14 17.70 -8.21
C VAL A 90 -7.18 16.66 -8.66
N GLY A 91 -7.77 16.83 -9.85
CA GLY A 91 -8.82 15.95 -10.38
C GLY A 91 -10.14 16.03 -9.61
N GLN A 92 -10.36 17.08 -8.78
CA GLN A 92 -11.49 17.20 -7.88
C GLN A 92 -12.01 18.64 -7.81
N THR A 93 -13.32 18.79 -7.66
CA THR A 93 -13.95 20.11 -7.39
C THR A 93 -13.88 20.51 -5.93
N HIS A 94 -13.72 19.53 -5.03
CA HIS A 94 -13.64 19.76 -3.60
C HIS A 94 -12.50 18.92 -2.99
N LEU A 95 -11.72 19.54 -2.11
CA LEU A 95 -10.68 18.88 -1.35
C LEU A 95 -11.14 18.56 0.08
N ALA A 96 -10.70 17.42 0.58
CA ALA A 96 -10.97 17.03 1.96
C ALA A 96 -10.21 17.91 2.95
N GLN A 97 -10.87 18.31 4.03
CA GLN A 97 -10.30 19.05 5.12
C GLN A 97 -10.49 18.26 6.42
N ILE A 98 -9.49 17.44 6.75
CA ILE A 98 -9.43 16.69 8.02
C ILE A 98 -9.03 17.66 9.14
N PHE A 99 -7.98 18.44 8.90
CA PHE A 99 -7.53 19.54 9.73
C PHE A 99 -7.43 20.81 8.87
N GLY A 100 -7.91 21.91 9.40
CA GLY A 100 -7.91 23.18 8.67
C GLY A 100 -8.90 24.16 9.31
N ASP A 101 -8.81 25.43 8.92
CA ASP A 101 -9.74 26.49 9.33
C ASP A 101 -10.66 26.98 8.20
N GLY A 102 -10.52 26.40 7.00
CA GLY A 102 -11.32 26.75 5.83
C GLY A 102 -10.99 28.10 5.21
N HIS A 103 -10.03 28.86 5.76
CA HIS A 103 -9.65 30.16 5.26
C HIS A 103 -8.71 30.05 4.06
N PHE A 104 -9.16 30.54 2.90
CA PHE A 104 -8.35 30.65 1.69
C PHE A 104 -8.22 32.10 1.27
N ASP A 105 -6.99 32.56 1.01
CA ASP A 105 -6.69 33.87 0.45
C ASP A 105 -5.47 33.77 -0.46
N ALA A 106 -5.56 34.33 -1.65
CA ALA A 106 -4.47 34.31 -2.63
C ALA A 106 -4.18 35.72 -3.13
N ARG A 107 -3.02 36.24 -2.74
CA ARG A 107 -2.50 37.58 -3.13
C ARG A 107 -1.28 37.43 -4.05
N SER A 108 -0.73 38.55 -4.48
CA SER A 108 0.46 38.59 -5.34
C SER A 108 1.74 38.09 -4.66
N ASP A 109 1.80 38.20 -3.34
CA ASP A 109 2.96 37.89 -2.49
C ASP A 109 2.74 36.74 -1.49
N ALA A 110 1.49 36.33 -1.29
CA ALA A 110 1.15 35.28 -0.32
C ALA A 110 -0.06 34.46 -0.75
N VAL A 111 -0.02 33.15 -0.45
CA VAL A 111 -1.20 32.25 -0.52
C VAL A 111 -1.44 31.64 0.85
N HIS A 112 -2.67 31.79 1.36
CA HIS A 112 -3.13 31.14 2.59
C HIS A 112 -3.97 29.93 2.22
N LEU A 113 -3.58 28.75 2.69
CA LEU A 113 -4.29 27.50 2.44
C LEU A 113 -5.29 27.18 3.55
N PRO A 114 -6.47 26.66 3.19
CA PRO A 114 -7.54 26.35 4.13
C PRO A 114 -7.28 25.08 4.93
N ILE A 115 -6.32 24.27 4.50
CA ILE A 115 -6.02 22.94 5.01
C ILE A 115 -4.66 22.98 5.71
N ASP A 116 -4.54 22.35 6.87
CA ASP A 116 -3.27 22.05 7.52
C ASP A 116 -2.56 20.94 6.72
N ILE A 117 -1.70 21.36 5.79
CA ILE A 117 -1.03 20.46 4.84
C ILE A 117 -0.11 19.47 5.59
N THR A 118 0.81 19.98 6.41
CA THR A 118 1.78 19.14 7.13
C THR A 118 1.11 18.21 8.13
N GLY A 119 0.18 18.73 8.91
CA GLY A 119 -0.53 17.94 9.92
C GLY A 119 -1.45 16.87 9.31
N SER A 120 -2.19 17.21 8.26
CA SER A 120 -3.09 16.25 7.59
C SER A 120 -2.31 15.13 6.87
N ILE A 121 -1.20 15.48 6.20
CA ILE A 121 -0.32 14.49 5.54
C ILE A 121 0.33 13.58 6.59
N PHE A 122 0.90 14.15 7.64
CA PHE A 122 1.50 13.37 8.72
C PHE A 122 0.49 12.39 9.33
N PHE A 123 -0.72 12.85 9.64
CA PHE A 123 -1.80 12.05 10.22
C PHE A 123 -2.15 10.81 9.37
N LEU A 124 -2.28 10.98 8.04
CA LEU A 124 -2.62 9.86 7.15
C LEU A 124 -1.42 8.95 6.88
N LEU A 125 -0.25 9.47 6.56
CA LEU A 125 0.93 8.65 6.25
C LEU A 125 1.36 7.78 7.43
N THR A 126 1.32 8.34 8.65
CA THR A 126 1.71 7.60 9.85
C THR A 126 0.62 6.69 10.40
N ARG A 127 -0.58 6.70 9.81
CA ARG A 127 -1.73 5.95 10.34
C ARG A 127 -2.04 6.32 11.80
N TYR A 128 -1.90 7.59 12.15
CA TYR A 128 -1.98 8.09 13.52
C TYR A 128 -3.28 7.66 14.23
N GLU A 129 -4.43 7.68 13.55
CA GLU A 129 -5.71 7.22 14.11
C GLU A 129 -5.70 5.75 14.53
N GLU A 130 -4.98 4.88 13.80
CA GLU A 130 -4.88 3.46 14.12
C GLU A 130 -4.09 3.22 15.41
N ALA A 131 -3.12 4.08 15.72
CA ALA A 131 -2.34 3.99 16.95
C ALA A 131 -3.19 4.31 18.20
N ILE A 132 -4.22 5.14 18.06
CA ILE A 132 -5.11 5.55 19.15
C ILE A 132 -6.29 4.59 19.27
N CYS A 133 -6.89 4.19 18.15
CA CYS A 133 -8.14 3.42 18.14
C CYS A 133 -7.91 1.90 18.22
N GLY A 134 -6.86 1.45 18.90
CA GLY A 134 -6.49 0.04 19.02
C GLY A 134 -7.54 -0.92 19.59
N ALA A 135 -8.66 -0.41 20.12
CA ALA A 135 -9.78 -1.22 20.60
C ALA A 135 -10.74 -1.71 19.49
N VAL A 136 -10.58 -1.24 18.24
CA VAL A 136 -11.49 -1.51 17.10
C VAL A 136 -10.84 -2.49 16.11
N LEU A 137 -10.08 -3.45 16.59
CA LEU A 137 -9.43 -4.42 15.70
C LEU A 137 -10.39 -5.54 15.29
N ASP A 138 -10.20 -6.05 14.06
CA ASP A 138 -10.90 -7.23 13.58
C ASP A 138 -10.36 -8.52 14.23
N LYS A 139 -10.98 -9.67 13.91
CA LYS A 139 -10.57 -10.99 14.42
C LYS A 139 -9.11 -11.38 14.09
N HIS A 140 -8.47 -10.69 13.15
CA HIS A 140 -7.08 -10.89 12.78
C HIS A 140 -6.13 -9.85 13.40
N GLY A 141 -6.64 -8.97 14.26
CA GLY A 141 -5.87 -7.89 14.88
C GLY A 141 -5.51 -6.76 13.91
N ARG A 142 -6.33 -6.54 12.86
CA ARG A 142 -6.15 -5.47 11.86
C ARG A 142 -7.13 -4.33 12.13
N PHE A 143 -6.70 -3.11 11.88
CA PHE A 143 -7.61 -1.96 11.93
C PHE A 143 -8.54 -1.97 10.70
N PRO A 144 -9.88 -1.98 10.88
CA PRO A 144 -10.81 -2.04 9.77
C PRO A 144 -10.80 -0.73 8.97
N GLY A 145 -10.70 -0.81 7.65
CA GLY A 145 -10.76 0.36 6.76
C GLY A 145 -12.04 1.18 6.94
N ARG A 146 -13.15 0.49 7.24
CA ARG A 146 -14.46 1.13 7.53
C ARG A 146 -14.46 2.05 8.75
N SER A 147 -13.49 1.90 9.64
CA SER A 147 -13.35 2.72 10.86
C SER A 147 -12.50 3.97 10.65
N THR A 148 -11.88 4.15 9.48
CA THR A 148 -11.04 5.31 9.19
C THR A 148 -11.83 6.59 9.00
N VAL A 149 -11.21 7.73 9.33
CA VAL A 149 -11.76 9.06 9.05
C VAL A 149 -12.08 9.22 7.56
N ALA A 150 -11.18 8.77 6.68
CA ALA A 150 -11.37 8.85 5.24
C ALA A 150 -12.59 8.05 4.76
N HIS A 151 -12.81 6.83 5.29
CA HIS A 151 -13.97 6.02 4.90
C HIS A 151 -15.28 6.63 5.41
N ARG A 152 -15.33 7.06 6.69
CA ARG A 152 -16.53 7.71 7.26
C ARG A 152 -16.96 8.96 6.47
N ALA A 153 -15.99 9.65 5.86
CA ALA A 153 -16.24 10.78 5.00
C ALA A 153 -16.58 10.40 3.52
N GLY A 154 -16.60 9.11 3.17
CA GLY A 154 -16.80 8.64 1.79
C GLY A 154 -15.59 8.88 0.87
N LEU A 155 -14.39 9.05 1.42
CA LEU A 155 -13.19 9.51 0.70
C LEU A 155 -12.08 8.45 0.62
N ALA A 156 -12.29 7.22 1.08
CA ALA A 156 -11.25 6.18 1.10
C ALA A 156 -10.69 5.80 -0.28
N LEU A 157 -11.47 6.03 -1.35
CA LEU A 157 -11.05 5.78 -2.75
C LEU A 157 -10.24 6.94 -3.35
N ARG A 158 -9.97 7.99 -2.59
CA ARG A 158 -9.22 9.16 -3.03
C ARG A 158 -7.83 9.20 -2.38
N PRO A 159 -6.77 9.50 -3.13
CA PRO A 159 -5.42 9.70 -2.58
C PRO A 159 -5.29 11.11 -2.00
N LEU A 160 -5.91 11.35 -0.84
CA LEU A 160 -6.07 12.68 -0.23
C LEU A 160 -4.74 13.41 -0.01
N VAL A 161 -3.70 12.66 0.33
CA VAL A 161 -2.34 13.22 0.53
C VAL A 161 -1.81 13.77 -0.80
N ASP A 162 -2.01 13.03 -1.89
CA ASP A 162 -1.53 13.46 -3.21
C ASP A 162 -2.30 14.69 -3.69
N GLU A 163 -3.61 14.76 -3.40
CA GLU A 163 -4.43 15.95 -3.68
C GLU A 163 -3.92 17.19 -2.92
N TRP A 164 -3.55 17.04 -1.65
CA TRP A 164 -2.99 18.15 -0.85
C TRP A 164 -1.59 18.56 -1.29
N VAL A 165 -0.77 17.63 -1.73
CA VAL A 165 0.54 17.95 -2.33
C VAL A 165 0.37 18.70 -3.64
N GLU A 166 -0.63 18.37 -4.46
CA GLU A 166 -0.94 19.14 -5.68
C GLU A 166 -1.49 20.54 -5.37
N LEU A 167 -2.32 20.71 -4.33
CA LEU A 167 -2.72 22.03 -3.84
C LEU A 167 -1.51 22.88 -3.41
N LEU A 168 -0.59 22.28 -2.65
CA LEU A 168 0.66 22.96 -2.25
C LEU A 168 1.51 23.32 -3.46
N TRP A 169 1.69 22.39 -4.39
CA TRP A 169 2.47 22.62 -5.61
C TRP A 169 1.88 23.74 -6.48
N TRP A 170 0.57 23.71 -6.71
CA TRP A 170 -0.14 24.78 -7.43
C TRP A 170 0.09 26.15 -6.77
N SER A 171 0.04 26.22 -5.45
CA SER A 171 0.27 27.45 -4.69
C SER A 171 1.70 27.94 -4.80
N LEU A 172 2.68 27.03 -4.69
CA LEU A 172 4.11 27.34 -4.89
C LEU A 172 4.38 27.86 -6.31
N LYS A 173 3.73 27.29 -7.33
CA LYS A 173 3.85 27.76 -8.72
C LYS A 173 3.26 29.14 -8.93
N LYS A 174 2.21 29.52 -8.19
CA LYS A 174 1.69 30.92 -8.20
C LYS A 174 2.71 31.90 -7.60
N MET A 175 3.41 31.51 -6.54
CA MET A 175 4.42 32.38 -5.92
C MET A 175 5.73 32.43 -6.73
N ALA A 176 6.11 31.31 -7.34
CA ALA A 176 7.36 31.17 -8.09
C ALA A 176 7.17 30.30 -9.34
N PRO A 177 6.72 30.89 -10.46
CA PRO A 177 6.42 30.18 -11.70
C PRO A 177 7.60 29.40 -12.29
N GLN A 178 8.83 29.79 -11.95
CA GLN A 178 10.09 29.14 -12.39
C GLN A 178 10.41 27.84 -11.64
N LEU A 179 9.80 27.56 -10.50
CA LEU A 179 10.05 26.31 -9.77
C LEU A 179 9.73 25.09 -10.65
N GLN A 180 10.55 24.09 -10.54
CA GLN A 180 10.38 22.81 -11.22
C GLN A 180 10.43 21.70 -10.19
N ARG A 181 9.47 20.81 -10.22
CA ARG A 181 9.46 19.62 -9.38
C ARG A 181 10.08 18.43 -10.10
N LYS A 182 10.50 17.44 -9.32
CA LYS A 182 10.93 16.13 -9.83
C LYS A 182 9.86 15.54 -10.73
N PRO A 183 10.22 15.05 -11.94
CA PRO A 183 9.28 14.35 -12.81
C PRO A 183 8.69 13.11 -12.10
N ARG A 184 7.39 12.93 -12.23
CA ARG A 184 6.67 11.75 -11.74
C ARG A 184 6.22 10.93 -12.93
N MET A 185 6.56 9.64 -12.92
CA MET A 185 6.18 8.70 -13.96
C MET A 185 5.27 7.65 -13.34
N PRO A 186 3.99 7.61 -13.72
CA PRO A 186 3.08 6.60 -13.20
C PRO A 186 3.54 5.21 -13.63
N LYS A 187 3.40 4.24 -12.75
CA LYS A 187 3.75 2.85 -13.05
C LYS A 187 2.80 1.87 -12.37
N VAL A 188 2.66 0.71 -12.99
CA VAL A 188 1.97 -0.42 -12.41
C VAL A 188 3.00 -1.27 -11.67
N TRP A 189 2.77 -1.50 -10.38
CA TRP A 189 3.57 -2.41 -9.57
C TRP A 189 2.71 -3.61 -9.20
N VAL A 190 3.09 -4.77 -9.71
CA VAL A 190 2.35 -6.02 -9.53
C VAL A 190 3.02 -6.87 -8.48
N SER A 191 2.23 -7.41 -7.58
CA SER A 191 2.69 -8.37 -6.58
C SER A 191 1.76 -9.58 -6.50
N CYS A 192 2.31 -10.69 -6.03
CA CYS A 192 1.61 -11.94 -5.79
C CYS A 192 2.01 -12.50 -4.44
N ASP A 193 1.06 -12.65 -3.53
CA ASP A 193 1.27 -13.36 -2.27
C ASP A 193 1.09 -14.86 -2.55
N VAL A 194 2.15 -15.63 -2.29
CA VAL A 194 2.21 -17.06 -2.60
C VAL A 194 1.78 -17.86 -1.37
N ASP A 195 0.48 -17.78 -1.05
CA ASP A 195 -0.11 -18.50 0.10
C ASP A 195 -0.33 -19.98 -0.22
N ALA A 196 -0.84 -20.24 -1.41
CA ALA A 196 -1.14 -21.55 -1.92
C ALA A 196 -0.60 -21.71 -3.35
N PRO A 197 0.70 -22.01 -3.51
CA PRO A 197 1.30 -22.13 -4.83
C PRO A 197 0.66 -23.26 -5.65
N TYR A 198 0.10 -24.25 -4.97
CA TYR A 198 -0.56 -25.39 -5.57
C TYR A 198 -1.81 -25.77 -4.80
N SER A 199 -2.79 -26.36 -5.50
CA SER A 199 -4.05 -26.78 -4.92
C SER A 199 -3.84 -27.78 -3.77
N PRO A 200 -4.49 -27.59 -2.62
CA PRO A 200 -4.42 -28.53 -1.49
C PRO A 200 -4.82 -29.97 -1.86
N GLY A 201 -5.71 -30.13 -2.83
CA GLY A 201 -6.11 -31.43 -3.37
C GLY A 201 -4.98 -32.21 -4.04
N SER A 202 -3.90 -31.54 -4.49
CA SER A 202 -2.73 -32.21 -5.05
C SER A 202 -1.94 -33.03 -4.01
N LYS A 203 -2.03 -32.66 -2.73
CA LYS A 203 -1.30 -33.32 -1.62
C LYS A 203 -2.15 -34.36 -0.85
N SER A 204 -3.48 -34.26 -0.84
CA SER A 204 -4.36 -35.05 0.03
C SER A 204 -5.67 -35.45 -0.64
N TRP A 205 -6.00 -36.79 -0.62
CA TRP A 205 -7.28 -37.27 -1.12
C TRP A 205 -8.50 -36.69 -0.40
N PRO A 206 -8.55 -36.64 0.93
CA PRO A 206 -9.67 -36.01 1.63
C PRO A 206 -9.89 -34.55 1.22
N LEU A 207 -8.81 -33.79 1.04
CA LEU A 207 -8.88 -32.39 0.57
C LEU A 207 -9.34 -32.32 -0.89
N ALA A 208 -8.87 -33.20 -1.77
CA ALA A 208 -9.32 -33.27 -3.15
C ALA A 208 -10.81 -33.55 -3.24
N MET A 209 -11.31 -34.52 -2.48
CA MET A 209 -12.75 -34.87 -2.45
C MET A 209 -13.61 -33.73 -1.90
N ARG A 210 -13.13 -33.06 -0.82
CA ARG A 210 -13.82 -31.90 -0.25
C ARG A 210 -13.88 -30.74 -1.26
N GLN A 211 -12.79 -30.46 -1.94
CA GLN A 211 -12.74 -29.42 -2.97
C GLN A 211 -13.64 -29.75 -4.16
N THR A 212 -13.59 -31.00 -4.65
CA THR A 212 -14.47 -31.47 -5.72
C THR A 212 -15.96 -31.32 -5.35
N ALA A 213 -16.31 -31.66 -4.11
CA ALA A 213 -17.67 -31.45 -3.61
C ALA A 213 -18.04 -29.98 -3.56
N SER A 214 -17.13 -29.11 -3.11
CA SER A 214 -17.33 -27.65 -3.13
C SER A 214 -17.49 -27.10 -4.55
N ASP A 215 -16.68 -27.56 -5.50
CA ASP A 215 -16.77 -27.16 -6.90
C ASP A 215 -18.12 -27.53 -7.52
N LEU A 216 -18.71 -28.66 -7.11
CA LEU A 216 -20.04 -29.11 -7.58
C LEU A 216 -21.21 -28.39 -6.90
N TRP A 217 -21.14 -28.23 -5.56
CA TRP A 217 -22.27 -27.71 -4.77
C TRP A 217 -22.28 -26.19 -4.65
N ASN A 218 -21.12 -25.59 -4.35
CA ASN A 218 -21.01 -24.14 -4.11
C ASN A 218 -20.79 -23.37 -5.40
N HIS A 219 -19.89 -23.86 -6.26
CA HIS A 219 -19.52 -23.20 -7.52
C HIS A 219 -20.33 -23.70 -8.72
N ARG A 220 -21.14 -24.77 -8.55
CA ARG A 220 -21.97 -25.40 -9.62
C ARG A 220 -21.18 -25.64 -10.90
N SER A 221 -19.89 -25.96 -10.79
CA SER A 221 -18.98 -26.14 -11.92
C SER A 221 -18.48 -27.59 -12.03
N PRO A 222 -19.21 -28.48 -12.81
CA PRO A 222 -18.74 -29.84 -13.06
C PRO A 222 -17.35 -29.88 -13.73
N ARG A 223 -17.04 -28.84 -14.51
CA ARG A 223 -15.75 -28.70 -15.19
C ARG A 223 -14.60 -28.48 -14.21
N GLN A 224 -14.78 -27.64 -13.19
CA GLN A 224 -13.80 -27.45 -12.13
C GLN A 224 -13.66 -28.71 -11.27
N ALA A 225 -14.76 -29.34 -10.88
CA ALA A 225 -14.75 -30.60 -10.14
C ALA A 225 -13.95 -31.69 -10.87
N GLY A 226 -14.16 -31.82 -12.17
CA GLY A 226 -13.41 -32.75 -13.01
C GLY A 226 -11.90 -32.42 -13.05
N ARG A 227 -11.54 -31.16 -13.15
CA ARG A 227 -10.14 -30.70 -13.09
C ARG A 227 -9.51 -30.98 -11.73
N THR A 228 -10.23 -30.74 -10.63
CA THR A 228 -9.75 -31.03 -9.26
C THR A 228 -9.45 -32.51 -9.08
N LEU A 229 -10.34 -33.41 -9.53
CA LEU A 229 -10.10 -34.85 -9.48
C LEU A 229 -8.93 -35.28 -10.37
N LEU A 230 -8.89 -34.78 -11.62
CA LEU A 230 -7.80 -35.07 -12.54
C LEU A 230 -6.45 -34.62 -11.95
N ASN A 231 -6.40 -33.43 -11.36
CA ASN A 231 -5.21 -32.93 -10.68
C ASN A 231 -4.82 -33.83 -9.50
N ALA A 232 -5.78 -34.28 -8.70
CA ALA A 232 -5.52 -35.15 -7.56
C ALA A 232 -4.90 -36.50 -7.97
N VAL A 233 -5.31 -37.05 -9.10
CA VAL A 233 -4.72 -38.27 -9.67
C VAL A 233 -3.37 -37.98 -10.31
N ALA A 234 -3.29 -36.96 -11.17
CA ALA A 234 -2.09 -36.61 -11.94
C ALA A 234 -0.92 -36.21 -11.02
N SER A 235 -1.18 -35.43 -9.97
CA SER A 235 -0.14 -34.99 -9.02
C SER A 235 0.53 -36.18 -8.31
N ARG A 236 -0.19 -37.26 -8.06
CA ARG A 236 0.37 -38.47 -7.46
C ARG A 236 1.23 -39.30 -8.43
N LEU A 237 1.03 -39.08 -9.71
CA LEU A 237 1.87 -39.62 -10.78
C LEU A 237 3.03 -38.64 -11.15
N GLY A 238 3.22 -37.58 -10.37
CA GLY A 238 4.24 -36.56 -10.62
C GLY A 238 3.89 -35.57 -11.75
N ILE A 239 2.64 -35.60 -12.27
CA ILE A 239 2.17 -34.72 -13.33
C ILE A 239 1.48 -33.51 -12.71
N THR A 240 2.10 -32.35 -12.77
CA THR A 240 1.65 -31.12 -12.07
C THR A 240 0.95 -30.11 -12.98
N ARG A 241 1.00 -30.30 -14.30
CA ARG A 241 0.44 -29.37 -15.30
C ARG A 241 -1.10 -29.15 -15.22
N PHE A 242 -1.80 -30.00 -14.47
CA PHE A 242 -3.26 -29.90 -14.31
C PHE A 242 -3.67 -29.19 -13.03
N ASP A 243 -2.69 -28.75 -12.21
CA ASP A 243 -2.97 -28.03 -10.96
C ASP A 243 -3.64 -26.68 -11.28
N PRO A 244 -4.87 -26.42 -10.81
CA PRO A 244 -5.58 -25.19 -11.14
C PRO A 244 -4.94 -23.94 -10.55
N TYR A 245 -4.14 -24.06 -9.45
CA TYR A 245 -3.44 -22.94 -8.81
C TYR A 245 -2.06 -22.69 -9.41
N ASP A 246 -1.53 -23.60 -10.24
CA ASP A 246 -0.28 -23.39 -10.97
C ASP A 246 -0.52 -22.44 -12.15
N THR A 247 -0.73 -21.18 -11.83
CA THR A 247 -0.97 -20.10 -12.80
C THR A 247 0.25 -19.22 -13.00
N PHE A 248 1.40 -19.59 -12.42
CA PHE A 248 2.61 -18.77 -12.42
C PHE A 248 3.14 -18.50 -13.83
N GLU A 249 3.23 -19.53 -14.66
CA GLU A 249 3.70 -19.36 -16.05
C GLU A 249 2.82 -18.36 -16.82
N TRP A 250 1.51 -18.45 -16.63
CA TRP A 250 0.57 -17.53 -17.24
C TRP A 250 0.74 -16.10 -16.69
N MET A 251 0.90 -15.94 -15.36
CA MET A 251 1.10 -14.64 -14.71
C MET A 251 2.41 -13.99 -15.17
N LEU A 252 3.50 -14.76 -15.22
CA LEU A 252 4.79 -14.29 -15.70
C LEU A 252 4.69 -13.78 -17.15
N ASN A 253 4.13 -14.60 -18.05
CA ASN A 253 3.96 -14.22 -19.46
C ASN A 253 3.08 -12.98 -19.64
N ALA A 254 1.97 -12.87 -18.90
CA ALA A 254 1.08 -11.72 -18.97
C ALA A 254 1.77 -10.43 -18.55
N ASN A 255 2.58 -10.47 -17.50
CA ASN A 255 3.31 -9.30 -17.01
C ASN A 255 4.48 -8.90 -17.91
N GLU A 256 5.26 -9.86 -18.37
CA GLU A 256 6.36 -9.59 -19.31
C GLU A 256 5.86 -8.97 -20.62
N ASN A 257 4.73 -9.45 -21.14
CA ASN A 257 4.07 -8.85 -22.31
C ASN A 257 3.61 -7.41 -22.07
N SER A 258 3.36 -7.04 -20.81
CA SER A 258 3.00 -5.67 -20.40
C SER A 258 4.21 -4.87 -19.90
N GLY A 259 5.42 -5.42 -19.94
CA GLY A 259 6.64 -4.77 -19.45
C GLY A 259 6.77 -4.66 -17.94
N ASN A 260 5.96 -5.39 -17.18
CA ASN A 260 5.97 -5.35 -15.71
C ASN A 260 6.92 -6.38 -15.11
N ARG A 261 7.54 -6.00 -14.01
CA ARG A 261 8.20 -6.90 -13.08
C ARG A 261 7.24 -7.23 -11.93
N VAL A 262 7.10 -8.51 -11.59
CA VAL A 262 6.24 -8.97 -10.47
C VAL A 262 7.09 -9.24 -9.24
N SER A 263 6.61 -8.83 -8.06
CA SER A 263 7.17 -9.20 -6.76
C SER A 263 6.35 -10.36 -6.17
N PHE A 264 6.97 -11.54 -6.07
CA PHE A 264 6.36 -12.73 -5.47
C PHE A 264 6.78 -12.84 -4.01
N PHE A 265 5.82 -12.73 -3.09
CA PHE A 265 6.08 -12.84 -1.65
C PHE A 265 5.82 -14.26 -1.18
N PHE A 266 6.88 -14.93 -0.68
CA PHE A 266 6.83 -16.31 -0.23
C PHE A 266 6.78 -16.42 1.29
N LEU A 267 5.90 -17.27 1.80
CA LEU A 267 5.92 -17.73 3.18
C LEU A 267 7.15 -18.62 3.40
N SER A 268 7.89 -18.38 4.48
CA SER A 268 9.10 -19.15 4.79
C SER A 268 9.03 -19.85 6.16
N VAL A 269 7.85 -20.37 6.49
CA VAL A 269 7.57 -21.06 7.75
C VAL A 269 8.04 -22.51 7.68
N LEU A 270 8.69 -23.00 8.74
CA LEU A 270 8.91 -24.43 8.93
C LEU A 270 7.64 -25.07 9.52
N LYS A 271 7.18 -26.17 8.91
CA LYS A 271 5.95 -26.87 9.31
C LYS A 271 4.76 -25.90 9.34
N PRO A 272 4.34 -25.39 8.18
CA PRO A 272 3.30 -24.38 8.11
C PRO A 272 2.02 -24.89 8.78
N ALA A 273 1.44 -24.03 9.63
CA ALA A 273 0.10 -24.21 10.14
C ALA A 273 -0.91 -23.89 9.02
N HIS A 274 -2.11 -24.41 9.10
CA HIS A 274 -3.15 -24.21 8.08
C HIS A 274 -3.37 -22.74 7.70
N ILE A 275 -3.09 -21.81 8.61
CA ILE A 275 -3.23 -20.36 8.38
C ILE A 275 -2.08 -19.77 7.55
N ASP A 276 -0.89 -20.38 7.57
CA ASP A 276 0.33 -19.90 6.88
C ASP A 276 0.69 -20.77 5.67
N GLY A 277 -0.32 -21.22 4.94
CA GLY A 277 -0.11 -22.01 3.73
C GLY A 277 0.17 -23.50 4.00
N CYS A 278 0.67 -24.20 2.97
CA CYS A 278 0.83 -25.66 3.02
C CYS A 278 2.11 -26.15 2.30
N TYR A 279 3.16 -25.32 2.21
CA TYR A 279 4.40 -25.66 1.52
C TYR A 279 5.63 -25.21 2.33
N GLU A 280 6.76 -25.79 2.01
CA GLU A 280 8.08 -25.39 2.50
C GLU A 280 8.98 -24.96 1.33
N LEU A 281 9.84 -23.96 1.54
CA LEU A 281 10.72 -23.41 0.48
C LEU A 281 11.66 -24.47 -0.11
N GLY A 282 12.04 -25.49 0.68
CA GLY A 282 12.92 -26.60 0.27
C GLY A 282 12.23 -27.65 -0.62
N GLU A 283 10.92 -27.60 -0.82
CA GLU A 283 10.23 -28.53 -1.72
C GLU A 283 10.77 -28.35 -3.16
N PRO A 284 11.13 -29.41 -3.89
CA PRO A 284 11.74 -29.32 -5.23
C PRO A 284 10.92 -28.45 -6.20
N ARG A 285 9.59 -28.54 -6.14
CA ARG A 285 8.67 -27.77 -6.99
C ARG A 285 8.70 -26.29 -6.65
N ILE A 286 8.81 -25.92 -5.36
CA ILE A 286 8.92 -24.53 -4.91
C ILE A 286 10.29 -23.96 -5.32
N SER A 287 11.37 -24.71 -5.10
CA SER A 287 12.71 -24.29 -5.50
C SER A 287 12.83 -24.10 -7.02
N GLN A 288 12.15 -24.92 -7.82
CA GLN A 288 12.09 -24.75 -9.28
C GLN A 288 11.29 -23.50 -9.68
N LEU A 289 10.16 -23.25 -9.01
CA LEU A 289 9.36 -22.04 -9.23
C LEU A 289 10.17 -20.78 -8.91
N MET A 290 10.83 -20.73 -7.75
CA MET A 290 11.69 -19.61 -7.36
C MET A 290 12.80 -19.35 -8.38
N ARG A 291 13.44 -20.42 -8.87
CA ARG A 291 14.46 -20.31 -9.92
C ARG A 291 13.90 -19.74 -11.22
N SER A 292 12.73 -20.20 -11.66
CA SER A 292 12.04 -19.67 -12.85
C SER A 292 11.71 -18.19 -12.72
N ILE A 293 11.17 -17.77 -11.57
CA ILE A 293 10.86 -16.38 -11.26
C ILE A 293 12.11 -15.50 -11.37
N LEU A 294 13.22 -15.91 -10.74
CA LEU A 294 14.46 -15.14 -10.73
C LEU A 294 15.13 -15.09 -12.10
N GLN A 295 15.18 -16.22 -12.84
CA GLN A 295 15.77 -16.28 -14.19
C GLN A 295 15.02 -15.38 -15.19
N ARG A 296 13.73 -15.14 -14.98
CA ARG A 296 12.89 -14.26 -15.80
C ARG A 296 12.93 -12.80 -15.34
N GLY A 297 13.78 -12.44 -14.35
CA GLY A 297 13.99 -11.07 -13.92
C GLY A 297 12.94 -10.53 -12.94
N HIS A 298 12.07 -11.39 -12.42
CA HIS A 298 11.08 -11.03 -11.41
C HIS A 298 11.69 -11.03 -10.01
N GLU A 299 10.94 -10.54 -9.00
CA GLU A 299 11.42 -10.36 -7.64
C GLU A 299 10.83 -11.44 -6.72
N ILE A 300 11.64 -11.90 -5.76
CA ILE A 300 11.18 -12.71 -4.64
C ILE A 300 11.33 -11.89 -3.37
N GLY A 301 10.25 -11.80 -2.59
CA GLY A 301 10.19 -11.12 -1.31
C GLY A 301 9.62 -12.00 -0.19
N LEU A 302 9.65 -11.47 1.02
CA LEU A 302 9.16 -12.15 2.22
C LEU A 302 7.66 -11.94 2.38
N HIS A 303 6.89 -13.03 2.44
CA HIS A 303 5.58 -13.02 3.05
C HIS A 303 5.73 -13.37 4.52
N GLY A 304 5.71 -12.36 5.40
CA GLY A 304 5.84 -12.59 6.85
C GLY A 304 4.65 -13.41 7.36
N SER A 305 4.91 -14.48 8.12
CA SER A 305 3.85 -15.37 8.60
C SER A 305 2.82 -14.66 9.50
N TYR A 306 1.67 -15.27 9.68
CA TYR A 306 0.60 -14.71 10.52
C TYR A 306 1.09 -14.30 11.92
N ALA A 307 1.98 -15.06 12.51
CA ALA A 307 2.47 -14.82 13.86
C ALA A 307 3.76 -13.97 13.90
N SER A 308 4.38 -13.62 12.76
CA SER A 308 5.64 -12.85 12.76
C SER A 308 5.44 -11.33 12.76
N ALA A 309 4.22 -10.85 12.57
CA ALA A 309 3.91 -9.42 12.44
C ALA A 309 4.43 -8.54 13.61
N ASP A 310 4.58 -9.12 14.79
CA ASP A 310 5.05 -8.46 16.01
C ASP A 310 6.14 -9.26 16.75
N GLN A 311 6.76 -10.23 16.07
CA GLN A 311 7.80 -11.12 16.63
C GLN A 311 9.10 -11.00 15.83
N PRO A 312 10.00 -10.06 16.17
CA PRO A 312 11.22 -9.80 15.41
C PRO A 312 12.11 -11.04 15.19
N ASP A 313 12.29 -11.87 16.23
CA ASP A 313 13.10 -13.08 16.14
C ASP A 313 12.53 -14.10 15.15
N LYS A 314 11.21 -14.24 15.13
CA LYS A 314 10.53 -15.12 14.18
C LYS A 314 10.68 -14.59 12.76
N LEU A 315 10.48 -13.29 12.57
CA LEU A 315 10.64 -12.60 11.30
C LEU A 315 12.08 -12.74 10.78
N ALA A 316 13.10 -12.56 11.65
CA ALA A 316 14.52 -12.76 11.31
C ALA A 316 14.81 -14.18 10.84
N ASN A 317 14.26 -15.19 11.52
CA ASN A 317 14.38 -16.57 11.13
C ASN A 317 13.71 -16.87 9.77
N GLU A 318 12.54 -16.29 9.52
CA GLU A 318 11.82 -16.41 8.25
C GLU A 318 12.63 -15.77 7.11
N LEU A 319 13.12 -14.56 7.30
CA LEU A 319 13.95 -13.86 6.32
C LEU A 319 15.27 -14.61 6.05
N GLY A 320 15.91 -15.14 7.10
CA GLY A 320 17.13 -15.95 6.95
C GLY A 320 16.91 -17.18 6.06
N ARG A 321 15.81 -17.90 6.25
CA ARG A 321 15.46 -19.05 5.39
C ARG A 321 15.17 -18.61 3.95
N LEU A 322 14.45 -17.51 3.76
CA LEU A 322 14.17 -17.00 2.42
C LEU A 322 15.46 -16.58 1.70
N ARG A 323 16.38 -15.89 2.40
CA ARG A 323 17.70 -15.53 1.84
C ARG A 323 18.46 -16.74 1.34
N LEU A 324 18.50 -17.81 2.12
CA LEU A 324 19.13 -19.09 1.71
C LEU A 324 18.45 -19.70 0.49
N ALA A 325 17.12 -19.71 0.45
CA ALA A 325 16.37 -20.24 -0.69
C ALA A 325 16.61 -19.43 -1.97
N ILE A 326 16.67 -18.09 -1.88
CA ILE A 326 17.00 -17.20 -3.01
C ILE A 326 18.41 -17.49 -3.54
N LEU A 327 19.41 -17.63 -2.64
CA LEU A 327 20.79 -17.99 -3.04
C LEU A 327 20.83 -19.35 -3.74
N GLN A 328 20.15 -20.37 -3.21
CA GLN A 328 20.08 -21.71 -3.82
C GLN A 328 19.34 -21.69 -5.18
N ALA A 329 18.44 -20.77 -5.37
CA ALA A 329 17.76 -20.55 -6.65
C ALA A 329 18.58 -19.70 -7.65
N GLY A 330 19.76 -19.20 -7.24
CA GLY A 330 20.66 -18.40 -8.09
C GLY A 330 20.38 -16.91 -8.10
N GLY A 331 19.61 -16.39 -7.12
CA GLY A 331 19.30 -14.97 -6.98
C GLY A 331 20.20 -14.22 -5.98
N ASP A 332 20.02 -12.90 -5.94
CA ASP A 332 20.69 -12.02 -4.98
C ASP A 332 19.73 -11.65 -3.83
N PRO A 333 20.00 -12.04 -2.58
CA PRO A 333 19.19 -11.74 -1.42
C PRO A 333 19.58 -10.43 -0.71
N SER A 334 20.39 -9.57 -1.32
CA SER A 334 20.89 -8.33 -0.69
C SER A 334 19.78 -7.32 -0.43
N ARG A 335 18.72 -7.34 -1.26
CA ARG A 335 17.61 -6.39 -1.16
C ARG A 335 16.27 -7.12 -1.29
N ILE A 336 15.64 -7.38 -0.16
CA ILE A 336 14.37 -8.09 -0.08
C ILE A 336 13.29 -7.14 0.43
N GLY A 337 12.18 -7.03 -0.31
CA GLY A 337 10.94 -6.41 0.15
C GLY A 337 10.03 -7.42 0.83
N GLY A 338 8.94 -6.95 1.45
CA GLY A 338 8.01 -7.86 2.12
C GLY A 338 6.58 -7.35 2.24
N ARG A 339 5.75 -8.27 2.70
CA ARG A 339 4.35 -8.03 3.09
C ARG A 339 3.96 -9.01 4.18
N GLN A 340 3.26 -8.54 5.20
CA GLN A 340 2.75 -9.40 6.27
C GLN A 340 1.51 -10.16 5.82
N HIS A 341 1.45 -11.44 6.14
CA HIS A 341 0.29 -12.31 5.84
C HIS A 341 -0.98 -11.75 6.47
N TYR A 342 -2.11 -11.81 5.75
CA TYR A 342 -3.39 -11.18 6.10
C TYR A 342 -3.34 -9.64 6.15
N LEU A 343 -2.31 -8.97 5.65
CA LEU A 343 -2.06 -7.54 5.83
C LEU A 343 -2.06 -7.13 7.32
N ARG A 344 -1.53 -8.00 8.20
CA ARG A 344 -1.48 -7.74 9.63
C ARG A 344 -0.46 -6.65 9.93
N TRP A 345 -0.93 -5.63 10.61
CA TRP A 345 -0.11 -4.49 11.00
C TRP A 345 -0.48 -4.04 12.41
N ARG A 346 0.52 -4.00 13.28
CA ARG A 346 0.42 -3.46 14.64
C ARG A 346 1.24 -2.18 14.68
N MET A 347 0.58 -1.07 15.05
CA MET A 347 1.22 0.25 15.12
C MET A 347 2.38 0.28 16.11
N ASP A 348 2.29 -0.50 17.20
CA ASP A 348 3.27 -0.54 18.28
C ASP A 348 4.47 -1.49 18.04
N GLY A 349 4.55 -2.18 16.91
CA GLY A 349 5.59 -3.20 16.73
C GLY A 349 6.01 -3.55 15.32
N THR A 350 5.08 -3.67 14.36
CA THR A 350 5.37 -4.26 13.04
C THR A 350 6.45 -3.50 12.27
N ALA A 351 6.36 -2.17 12.20
CA ALA A 351 7.36 -1.36 11.50
C ALA A 351 8.77 -1.57 12.07
N ARG A 352 8.89 -1.57 13.42
CA ARG A 352 10.19 -1.79 14.08
C ARG A 352 10.72 -3.20 13.85
N ALA A 353 9.86 -4.21 13.86
CA ALA A 353 10.26 -5.59 13.57
C ALA A 353 10.81 -5.72 12.15
N LEU A 354 10.12 -5.17 11.16
CA LEU A 354 10.57 -5.16 9.77
C LEU A 354 11.85 -4.37 9.57
N ASN A 355 11.98 -3.20 10.23
CA ASN A 355 13.18 -2.37 10.18
C ASN A 355 14.38 -3.07 10.83
N SER A 356 14.18 -3.80 11.94
CA SER A 356 15.27 -4.48 12.67
C SER A 356 15.90 -5.63 11.90
N VAL A 357 15.18 -6.21 10.93
CA VAL A 357 15.69 -7.27 10.04
C VAL A 357 16.19 -6.70 8.70
N GLU A 358 16.25 -5.37 8.57
CA GLU A 358 16.74 -4.66 7.37
C GLU A 358 15.96 -5.04 6.09
N LEU A 359 14.63 -5.09 6.21
CA LEU A 359 13.81 -5.25 5.03
C LEU A 359 13.89 -3.97 4.18
N ALA A 360 14.06 -4.10 2.87
CA ALA A 360 14.28 -2.97 1.98
C ALA A 360 13.03 -2.08 1.82
N TYR A 361 11.87 -2.70 1.81
CA TYR A 361 10.56 -2.03 1.82
C TYR A 361 9.49 -2.98 2.36
N ASP A 362 8.42 -2.39 2.88
CA ASP A 362 7.17 -3.08 3.20
C ASP A 362 6.07 -2.70 2.23
N SER A 363 5.08 -3.55 2.05
CA SER A 363 3.87 -3.28 1.29
C SER A 363 2.63 -3.88 1.97
N THR A 364 2.60 -3.77 3.29
CA THR A 364 1.47 -4.28 4.10
C THR A 364 0.33 -3.28 4.20
N LEU A 365 0.61 -1.97 4.11
CA LEU A 365 -0.37 -0.92 4.36
C LEU A 365 -1.36 -0.77 3.20
N GLY A 366 -2.23 -1.76 3.06
CA GLY A 366 -3.46 -1.74 2.29
C GLY A 366 -4.65 -2.07 3.18
N PHE A 367 -5.85 -1.77 2.75
CA PHE A 367 -7.06 -2.14 3.46
C PHE A 367 -7.44 -3.60 3.20
N PRO A 368 -7.72 -4.39 4.24
CA PRO A 368 -8.17 -5.78 4.04
C PRO A 368 -9.65 -5.90 3.67
N ASP A 369 -10.50 -4.95 4.08
CA ASP A 369 -11.96 -5.03 4.06
C ASP A 369 -12.65 -4.03 3.12
N ILE A 370 -11.91 -3.03 2.63
CA ILE A 370 -12.35 -2.06 1.62
C ILE A 370 -11.24 -1.83 0.60
N ALA A 371 -11.57 -1.33 -0.58
CA ALA A 371 -10.59 -0.86 -1.55
C ALA A 371 -10.20 0.60 -1.26
N GLY A 372 -9.00 1.02 -1.69
CA GLY A 372 -8.58 2.42 -1.64
C GLY A 372 -7.23 2.69 -0.98
N PHE A 373 -7.01 3.94 -0.63
CA PHE A 373 -5.72 4.47 -0.21
C PHE A 373 -5.61 4.53 1.32
N ARG A 374 -5.12 3.46 1.96
CA ARG A 374 -4.98 3.39 3.43
C ARG A 374 -4.09 4.49 3.98
N CYS A 375 -2.99 4.81 3.29
CA CYS A 375 -2.09 5.90 3.67
C CYS A 375 -2.43 7.23 2.98
N GLY A 376 -3.54 7.33 2.24
CA GLY A 376 -3.94 8.51 1.49
C GLY A 376 -3.07 8.85 0.29
N THR A 377 -2.13 7.98 -0.11
CA THR A 377 -1.19 8.21 -1.21
C THR A 377 -0.94 6.96 -2.05
N CYS A 378 -0.54 7.17 -3.30
CA CYS A 378 0.02 6.17 -4.19
C CYS A 378 1.54 6.30 -4.39
N HIS A 379 2.23 7.06 -3.54
CA HIS A 379 3.67 7.22 -3.57
C HIS A 379 4.35 6.51 -2.41
N THR A 380 5.57 6.00 -2.63
CA THR A 380 6.40 5.44 -1.57
C THR A 380 6.91 6.52 -0.63
N PHE A 381 7.07 6.17 0.63
CA PHE A 381 7.61 7.08 1.65
C PHE A 381 8.36 6.31 2.75
N PRO A 382 9.34 6.93 3.45
CA PRO A 382 10.01 6.33 4.59
C PRO A 382 9.04 6.26 5.77
N ILE A 383 9.01 5.15 6.50
CA ILE A 383 8.11 4.98 7.64
C ILE A 383 8.58 5.82 8.83
N PHE A 384 7.64 6.39 9.58
CA PHE A 384 7.86 7.10 10.83
C PHE A 384 7.31 6.32 12.02
N ASP A 385 8.14 6.10 13.02
CA ASP A 385 7.74 5.47 14.28
C ASP A 385 7.12 6.49 15.23
N LEU A 386 5.79 6.47 15.36
CA LEU A 386 5.04 7.38 16.23
C LEU A 386 5.40 7.27 17.72
N PHE A 387 5.84 6.09 18.17
CA PHE A 387 6.13 5.84 19.60
C PHE A 387 7.55 6.28 20.00
N ARG A 388 8.45 6.43 19.02
CA ARG A 388 9.81 6.88 19.22
C ARG A 388 10.09 8.26 18.62
N SER A 389 9.14 8.81 17.88
CA SER A 389 9.26 10.07 17.15
C SER A 389 10.51 10.09 16.26
N GLU A 390 10.71 9.02 15.47
CA GLU A 390 11.88 8.87 14.59
C GLU A 390 11.51 8.26 13.23
N GLN A 391 12.25 8.67 12.20
CA GLN A 391 12.18 8.03 10.88
C GLN A 391 12.93 6.70 10.92
N LEU A 392 12.33 5.65 10.35
CA LEU A 392 12.98 4.37 10.13
C LEU A 392 13.68 4.33 8.76
N SER A 393 14.63 3.39 8.59
CA SER A 393 15.24 3.11 7.28
C SER A 393 14.31 2.33 6.34
N LEU A 394 13.24 1.77 6.87
CA LEU A 394 12.21 1.03 6.14
C LEU A 394 11.33 1.98 5.33
N TRP A 395 11.08 1.62 4.07
CA TRP A 395 10.15 2.31 3.18
C TRP A 395 8.82 1.60 3.09
N GLU A 396 7.73 2.35 3.06
CA GLU A 396 6.41 1.84 2.70
C GLU A 396 6.15 2.03 1.21
N ARG A 397 5.63 0.97 0.58
CA ARG A 397 5.02 0.99 -0.73
C ARG A 397 3.54 0.66 -0.55
N PRO A 398 2.67 1.67 -0.41
CA PRO A 398 1.27 1.46 -0.08
C PRO A 398 0.57 0.51 -1.04
N LEU A 399 -0.13 -0.49 -0.50
CA LEU A 399 -0.96 -1.37 -1.31
C LEU A 399 -2.30 -0.70 -1.61
N VAL A 400 -2.55 -0.39 -2.88
CA VAL A 400 -3.78 0.29 -3.32
C VAL A 400 -4.92 -0.69 -3.52
N LEU A 401 -4.63 -1.87 -4.08
CA LEU A 401 -5.63 -2.84 -4.46
C LEU A 401 -5.20 -4.26 -4.14
N MET A 402 -6.04 -5.01 -3.40
CA MET A 402 -6.01 -6.47 -3.28
C MET A 402 -7.27 -7.03 -3.93
N GLU A 403 -7.12 -7.97 -4.88
CA GLU A 403 -8.25 -8.51 -5.63
C GLU A 403 -9.31 -9.16 -4.73
N VAL A 404 -8.86 -9.89 -3.70
CA VAL A 404 -9.77 -10.59 -2.75
C VAL A 404 -10.69 -9.59 -2.04
N THR A 405 -10.22 -8.39 -1.72
CA THR A 405 -11.04 -7.34 -1.10
C THR A 405 -12.23 -6.98 -1.98
N VAL A 406 -12.03 -6.92 -3.29
CA VAL A 406 -13.09 -6.52 -4.23
C VAL A 406 -13.96 -7.71 -4.63
N THR A 407 -13.36 -8.85 -4.93
CA THR A 407 -14.05 -9.96 -5.58
C THR A 407 -14.74 -10.94 -4.62
N SER A 408 -14.18 -11.10 -3.40
CA SER A 408 -14.65 -12.12 -2.45
C SER A 408 -15.98 -11.76 -1.79
N PRO A 409 -16.89 -12.76 -1.63
CA PRO A 409 -18.11 -12.60 -0.84
C PRO A 409 -17.89 -12.20 0.62
N THR A 410 -16.69 -12.41 1.16
CA THR A 410 -16.33 -12.03 2.53
C THR A 410 -16.20 -10.51 2.70
N TYR A 411 -15.93 -9.78 1.62
CA TYR A 411 -15.67 -8.34 1.63
C TYR A 411 -16.67 -7.58 0.74
N LEU A 412 -16.24 -7.01 -0.39
CA LEU A 412 -17.12 -6.17 -1.24
C LEU A 412 -18.05 -6.98 -2.16
N ASN A 413 -17.72 -8.25 -2.45
CA ASN A 413 -18.54 -9.19 -3.21
C ASN A 413 -18.95 -8.71 -4.63
N HIS A 414 -18.04 -8.01 -5.33
CA HIS A 414 -18.31 -7.58 -6.71
C HIS A 414 -18.01 -8.66 -7.77
N GLY A 415 -17.43 -9.81 -7.38
CA GLY A 415 -16.98 -10.84 -8.33
C GLY A 415 -15.95 -10.28 -9.32
N HIS A 416 -16.05 -10.69 -10.61
CA HIS A 416 -15.13 -10.24 -11.68
C HIS A 416 -15.85 -9.40 -12.76
N GLY A 417 -17.09 -8.94 -12.49
CA GLY A 417 -17.92 -8.18 -13.42
C GLY A 417 -17.54 -6.70 -13.53
N ASP A 418 -18.45 -5.93 -14.14
CA ASP A 418 -18.24 -4.52 -14.45
C ASP A 418 -18.04 -3.65 -13.21
N ASP A 419 -18.72 -3.93 -12.09
CA ASP A 419 -18.56 -3.17 -10.84
C ASP A 419 -17.14 -3.32 -10.29
N ALA A 420 -16.60 -4.55 -10.28
CA ALA A 420 -15.22 -4.80 -9.89
C ALA A 420 -14.24 -4.09 -10.83
N ARG A 421 -14.46 -4.23 -12.14
CA ARG A 421 -13.62 -3.58 -13.17
C ARG A 421 -13.61 -2.06 -13.00
N ASN A 422 -14.79 -1.44 -12.88
CA ASN A 422 -14.90 0.01 -12.74
C ASN A 422 -14.21 0.52 -11.48
N LEU A 423 -14.42 -0.13 -10.32
CA LEU A 423 -13.78 0.23 -9.07
C LEU A 423 -12.24 0.14 -9.19
N MET A 424 -11.72 -0.98 -9.68
CA MET A 424 -10.29 -1.22 -9.79
C MET A 424 -9.63 -0.28 -10.81
N MET A 425 -10.28 -0.02 -11.95
CA MET A 425 -9.79 0.91 -12.97
C MET A 425 -9.80 2.36 -12.48
N ASN A 426 -10.79 2.78 -11.68
CA ASN A 426 -10.82 4.11 -11.07
C ASN A 426 -9.63 4.32 -10.11
N LEU A 427 -9.29 3.33 -9.29
CA LEU A 427 -8.11 3.40 -8.43
C LEU A 427 -6.81 3.50 -9.25
N ARG A 428 -6.73 2.70 -10.32
CA ARG A 428 -5.59 2.73 -11.25
C ARG A 428 -5.44 4.11 -11.90
N GLU A 429 -6.55 4.68 -12.37
CA GLU A 429 -6.58 5.99 -13.01
C GLU A 429 -6.19 7.12 -12.05
N SER A 430 -6.62 7.03 -10.78
CA SER A 430 -6.17 7.96 -9.73
C SER A 430 -4.65 7.91 -9.56
N CYS A 431 -4.05 6.74 -9.51
CA CYS A 431 -2.58 6.61 -9.42
C CYS A 431 -1.90 7.19 -10.67
N ARG A 432 -2.47 6.98 -11.87
CA ARG A 432 -1.96 7.57 -13.12
C ARG A 432 -2.00 9.09 -13.07
N HIS A 433 -3.11 9.67 -12.62
CA HIS A 433 -3.31 11.12 -12.54
C HIS A 433 -2.24 11.79 -11.68
N PHE A 434 -1.92 11.23 -10.53
CA PHE A 434 -0.90 11.78 -9.62
C PHE A 434 0.53 11.35 -9.93
N GLY A 435 0.74 10.56 -11.00
CA GLY A 435 2.07 10.07 -11.38
C GLY A 435 2.67 9.10 -10.37
N GLY A 436 1.83 8.37 -9.64
CA GLY A 436 2.22 7.42 -8.60
C GLY A 436 2.28 5.97 -9.05
N GLU A 437 2.37 5.07 -8.07
CA GLU A 437 2.38 3.63 -8.29
C GLU A 437 0.97 3.05 -8.08
N PHE A 438 0.41 2.43 -9.11
CA PHE A 438 -0.74 1.54 -8.93
C PHE A 438 -0.22 0.20 -8.43
N SER A 439 -0.20 0.03 -7.12
CA SER A 439 0.22 -1.22 -6.50
C SER A 439 -0.96 -2.18 -6.38
N VAL A 440 -0.87 -3.29 -7.11
CA VAL A 440 -1.89 -4.32 -7.16
C VAL A 440 -1.34 -5.66 -6.66
N LEU A 441 -2.07 -6.27 -5.74
CA LEU A 441 -1.88 -7.64 -5.29
C LEU A 441 -2.89 -8.55 -5.96
N TRP A 442 -2.40 -9.67 -6.52
CA TRP A 442 -3.25 -10.74 -7.03
C TRP A 442 -2.66 -12.11 -6.69
N HIS A 443 -3.41 -12.96 -5.99
CA HIS A 443 -2.97 -14.29 -5.62
C HIS A 443 -3.01 -15.24 -6.84
N ASN A 444 -1.99 -16.08 -6.99
CA ASN A 444 -1.94 -17.08 -8.06
C ASN A 444 -3.16 -17.99 -8.07
N SER A 445 -3.66 -18.38 -6.90
CA SER A 445 -4.83 -19.24 -6.73
C SER A 445 -6.14 -18.62 -7.22
N ASN A 446 -6.21 -17.30 -7.43
CA ASN A 446 -7.39 -16.56 -7.88
C ASN A 446 -7.35 -16.23 -9.39
N LEU A 447 -6.41 -16.82 -10.15
CA LEU A 447 -6.33 -16.73 -11.61
C LEU A 447 -6.84 -17.99 -12.33
N VAL A 448 -7.71 -18.74 -11.68
CA VAL A 448 -8.28 -19.98 -12.24
C VAL A 448 -9.30 -19.66 -13.34
N ASP A 449 -10.13 -18.67 -13.12
CA ASP A 449 -11.25 -18.32 -14.00
C ASP A 449 -10.82 -17.39 -15.15
N PRO A 450 -11.38 -17.59 -16.37
CA PRO A 450 -11.09 -16.70 -17.50
C PRO A 450 -11.44 -15.23 -17.23
N GLU A 451 -12.54 -14.95 -16.53
CA GLU A 451 -12.99 -13.60 -16.20
C GLU A 451 -11.98 -12.90 -15.27
N ALA A 452 -11.46 -13.61 -14.26
CA ALA A 452 -10.40 -13.11 -13.40
C ALA A 452 -9.12 -12.75 -14.19
N ARG A 453 -8.77 -13.60 -15.17
CA ARG A 453 -7.62 -13.37 -16.06
C ARG A 453 -7.80 -12.17 -16.96
N GLU A 454 -8.99 -11.95 -17.52
CA GLU A 454 -9.26 -10.78 -18.35
C GLU A 454 -9.25 -9.48 -17.53
N LEU A 455 -9.79 -9.51 -16.30
CA LEU A 455 -9.71 -8.38 -15.39
C LEU A 455 -8.26 -8.08 -14.99
N TYR A 456 -7.50 -9.11 -14.63
CA TYR A 456 -6.08 -8.98 -14.31
C TYR A 456 -5.28 -8.35 -15.47
N LYS A 457 -5.44 -8.87 -16.70
CA LYS A 457 -4.78 -8.32 -17.89
C LYS A 457 -5.08 -6.84 -18.10
N ALA A 458 -6.34 -6.43 -17.90
CA ALA A 458 -6.72 -5.03 -18.07
C ALA A 458 -6.01 -4.11 -17.06
N LEU A 459 -5.83 -4.58 -15.82
CA LEU A 459 -5.22 -3.80 -14.74
C LEU A 459 -3.70 -3.64 -14.89
N ILE A 460 -3.03 -4.67 -15.43
CA ILE A 460 -1.56 -4.68 -15.54
C ILE A 460 -1.01 -4.01 -16.79
N GLN A 461 -1.86 -3.49 -17.69
CA GLN A 461 -1.38 -2.75 -18.87
C GLN A 461 -0.54 -1.54 -18.45
N PRO A 462 0.49 -1.14 -19.19
CA PRO A 462 1.21 0.11 -18.93
C PRO A 462 0.25 1.31 -18.98
N PHE A 463 0.64 2.40 -18.32
CA PHE A 463 -0.13 3.65 -18.37
C PHE A 463 -0.01 4.36 -19.71
#